data_d97d0fd11852b193acdb7f107d347a78
#
_entry.id   d97d0fd11852b193acdb7f107d347a78
#
_cell.length_a   1.000
_cell.length_b   1.000
_cell.length_c   1.000
_cell.angle_alpha   90.00
_cell.angle_beta   90.00
_cell.angle_gamma   90.00
#
_symmetry.space_group_name_H-M   'P 1'
#
loop_
_entity.id
_entity.type
_entity.pdbx_description
1 polymer ?
#
loop_
_entity_poly.entity_id
_entity_poly.type
_entity_poly.pdbx_seq_one_letter_code
_entity_poly.pdbx_strand_id
1 'polypeptide(L)'
;MPNHVTSVITLSGDESRIKAMLEQIKNDEVGIGSVDFNKILPMPESLHMTSGSIEDSAIAVYISAINPINEEFEGVKKKDAAEFREMLKKLPVLSQKIDILMPENEAINLAEDRYRESVKYLVDKGEKYVSNLIQYGASTWYDWAVGNWGTKWNAYGYDNGVEMEDGKLKFLTAWAAPHPIMQKLSEMYPDITKKSNIIRPLL
;
A
#
# COMPACT_ATOMS: atom_id res chain seq x y z
N MET A 1 4.43 -6.18 17.69
CA MET A 1 3.14 -6.77 17.24
C MET A 1 2.19 -5.61 16.95
N PRO A 2 1.35 -5.66 15.92
CA PRO A 2 0.38 -4.60 15.72
C PRO A 2 -0.70 -4.65 16.81
N ASN A 3 -1.17 -3.47 17.22
CA ASN A 3 -2.37 -3.39 18.03
C ASN A 3 -3.57 -3.80 17.15
N HIS A 4 -4.32 -4.80 17.59
CA HIS A 4 -5.50 -5.25 16.88
C HIS A 4 -6.69 -4.32 17.21
N VAL A 5 -7.44 -3.93 16.20
CA VAL A 5 -8.67 -3.17 16.35
C VAL A 5 -9.83 -4.05 15.89
N THR A 6 -10.79 -4.30 16.77
CA THR A 6 -12.01 -5.03 16.43
C THR A 6 -13.04 -4.06 15.88
N SER A 7 -13.52 -4.33 14.67
CA SER A 7 -14.65 -3.65 14.05
C SER A 7 -15.87 -4.53 14.10
N VAL A 8 -16.96 -4.02 14.65
CA VAL A 8 -18.28 -4.69 14.64
C VAL A 8 -19.24 -3.78 13.87
N ILE A 9 -19.77 -4.28 12.76
CA ILE A 9 -20.66 -3.53 11.89
C ILE A 9 -22.04 -4.16 11.95
N THR A 10 -23.03 -3.41 12.45
CA THR A 10 -24.43 -3.80 12.40
C THR A 10 -25.04 -3.35 11.08
N LEU A 11 -25.62 -4.27 10.35
CA LEU A 11 -26.29 -4.05 9.06
C LEU A 11 -27.80 -4.00 9.26
N SER A 12 -28.46 -3.03 8.62
CA SER A 12 -29.93 -2.90 8.65
C SER A 12 -30.43 -2.47 7.28
N GLY A 13 -31.45 -3.16 6.78
CA GLY A 13 -32.04 -2.94 5.46
C GLY A 13 -32.75 -4.18 4.95
N ASP A 14 -33.00 -4.23 3.67
CA ASP A 14 -33.58 -5.42 3.03
C ASP A 14 -32.60 -6.61 3.09
N GLU A 15 -33.09 -7.77 3.55
CA GLU A 15 -32.26 -8.98 3.76
C GLU A 15 -31.63 -9.48 2.47
N SER A 16 -32.33 -9.39 1.34
CA SER A 16 -31.81 -9.84 0.04
C SER A 16 -30.66 -8.95 -0.42
N ARG A 17 -30.75 -7.64 -0.17
CA ARG A 17 -29.71 -6.66 -0.47
C ARG A 17 -28.49 -6.83 0.44
N ILE A 18 -28.72 -7.06 1.74
CA ILE A 18 -27.64 -7.36 2.70
C ILE A 18 -26.92 -8.64 2.28
N LYS A 19 -27.64 -9.71 1.95
CA LYS A 19 -27.02 -10.96 1.49
C LYS A 19 -26.20 -10.78 0.21
N ALA A 20 -26.73 -10.04 -0.77
CA ALA A 20 -26.01 -9.73 -2.01
C ALA A 20 -24.72 -8.92 -1.76
N MET A 21 -24.76 -7.92 -0.86
CA MET A 21 -23.60 -7.18 -0.43
C MET A 21 -22.54 -8.10 0.21
N LEU A 22 -22.95 -8.92 1.17
CA LEU A 22 -22.06 -9.85 1.88
C LEU A 22 -21.39 -10.84 0.93
N GLU A 23 -22.14 -11.35 -0.05
CA GLU A 23 -21.59 -12.22 -1.10
C GLU A 23 -20.54 -11.51 -1.96
N GLN A 24 -20.76 -10.24 -2.25
CA GLN A 24 -19.84 -9.45 -3.09
C GLN A 24 -18.54 -9.07 -2.37
N ILE A 25 -18.59 -8.78 -1.06
CA ILE A 25 -17.44 -8.30 -0.30
C ILE A 25 -16.68 -9.40 0.45
N LYS A 26 -17.16 -10.63 0.45
CA LYS A 26 -16.54 -11.73 1.19
C LYS A 26 -15.12 -12.03 0.73
N ASN A 27 -14.28 -12.48 1.62
CA ASN A 27 -13.06 -13.20 1.27
C ASN A 27 -13.45 -14.59 0.73
N ASP A 28 -12.95 -14.98 -0.44
CA ASP A 28 -13.37 -16.21 -1.13
C ASP A 28 -12.92 -17.48 -0.41
N GLU A 29 -11.83 -17.42 0.37
CA GLU A 29 -11.33 -18.55 1.16
C GLU A 29 -12.11 -18.71 2.47
N VAL A 30 -12.61 -17.62 3.04
CA VAL A 30 -13.30 -17.60 4.35
C VAL A 30 -14.81 -17.75 4.21
N GLY A 31 -15.41 -17.11 3.21
CA GLY A 31 -16.84 -17.17 2.94
C GLY A 31 -17.65 -15.98 3.46
N ILE A 32 -19.00 -16.12 3.41
CA ILE A 32 -19.95 -15.06 3.78
C ILE A 32 -19.79 -14.67 5.24
N GLY A 33 -19.77 -13.35 5.49
CA GLY A 33 -19.55 -12.74 6.82
C GLY A 33 -18.11 -12.29 7.03
N SER A 34 -17.20 -12.67 6.13
CA SER A 34 -15.87 -12.05 6.02
C SER A 34 -15.90 -10.80 5.14
N VAL A 35 -14.84 -10.00 5.21
CA VAL A 35 -14.67 -8.78 4.41
C VAL A 35 -13.33 -8.83 3.71
N ASP A 36 -13.33 -8.57 2.40
CA ASP A 36 -12.11 -8.35 1.62
C ASP A 36 -12.10 -6.90 1.11
N PHE A 37 -11.15 -6.12 1.58
CA PHE A 37 -11.02 -4.71 1.20
C PHE A 37 -10.69 -4.53 -0.28
N ASN A 38 -10.03 -5.51 -0.92
CA ASN A 38 -9.78 -5.46 -2.36
C ASN A 38 -11.06 -5.52 -3.20
N LYS A 39 -12.15 -6.09 -2.68
CA LYS A 39 -13.45 -6.09 -3.35
C LYS A 39 -14.22 -4.78 -3.19
N ILE A 40 -13.81 -3.93 -2.25
CA ILE A 40 -14.39 -2.61 -1.97
C ILE A 40 -13.54 -1.50 -2.60
N LEU A 41 -12.24 -1.55 -2.36
CA LEU A 41 -11.24 -0.62 -2.89
C LEU A 41 -9.98 -1.41 -3.25
N PRO A 42 -9.87 -1.88 -4.51
CA PRO A 42 -8.79 -2.77 -4.94
C PRO A 42 -7.43 -2.05 -4.91
N MET A 43 -6.43 -2.72 -4.33
CA MET A 43 -5.05 -2.28 -4.39
C MET A 43 -4.47 -2.57 -5.78
N PRO A 44 -3.81 -1.59 -6.43
CA PRO A 44 -3.09 -1.84 -7.67
C PRO A 44 -2.01 -2.91 -7.53
N GLU A 45 -1.95 -3.85 -8.49
CA GLU A 45 -1.04 -5.01 -8.46
C GLU A 45 0.44 -4.58 -8.37
N SER A 46 0.81 -3.50 -9.05
CA SER A 46 2.19 -2.99 -9.04
C SER A 46 2.70 -2.54 -7.66
N LEU A 47 1.79 -2.32 -6.69
CA LEU A 47 2.12 -1.96 -5.32
C LEU A 47 2.52 -3.15 -4.44
N HIS A 48 2.33 -4.40 -4.89
CA HIS A 48 2.76 -5.60 -4.18
C HIS A 48 4.29 -5.76 -4.22
N MET A 49 5.00 -4.75 -3.71
CA MET A 49 6.45 -4.67 -3.62
C MET A 49 6.90 -4.63 -2.16
N THR A 50 8.13 -5.08 -1.91
CA THR A 50 8.73 -5.05 -0.56
C THR A 50 8.85 -3.61 -0.06
N SER A 51 8.32 -3.33 1.13
CA SER A 51 8.48 -2.06 1.83
C SER A 51 9.65 -2.12 2.81
N GLY A 52 10.39 -1.03 2.98
CA GLY A 52 11.47 -0.88 3.95
C GLY A 52 12.78 -0.40 3.32
N SER A 53 13.93 -0.70 3.96
CA SER A 53 15.24 -0.14 3.60
C SER A 53 15.66 -0.36 2.14
N ILE A 54 15.26 -1.47 1.52
CA ILE A 54 15.54 -1.74 0.10
C ILE A 54 14.79 -0.78 -0.82
N GLU A 55 13.59 -0.35 -0.44
CA GLU A 55 12.79 0.62 -1.18
C GLU A 55 13.52 1.96 -1.25
N ASP A 56 13.93 2.50 -0.10
CA ASP A 56 14.66 3.78 -0.02
C ASP A 56 15.95 3.74 -0.85
N SER A 57 16.73 2.64 -0.74
CA SER A 57 17.96 2.45 -1.49
C SER A 57 17.72 2.37 -2.99
N ALA A 58 16.71 1.62 -3.43
CA ALA A 58 16.40 1.44 -4.84
C ALA A 58 15.92 2.75 -5.48
N ILE A 59 15.08 3.52 -4.78
CA ILE A 59 14.62 4.83 -5.25
C ILE A 59 15.81 5.78 -5.40
N ALA A 60 16.70 5.86 -4.41
CA ALA A 60 17.88 6.72 -4.46
C ALA A 60 18.81 6.36 -5.61
N VAL A 61 19.12 5.06 -5.78
CA VAL A 61 19.96 4.56 -6.87
C VAL A 61 19.34 4.86 -8.23
N TYR A 62 18.04 4.60 -8.41
CA TYR A 62 17.34 4.88 -9.66
C TYR A 62 17.39 6.37 -10.02
N ILE A 63 17.05 7.26 -9.10
CA ILE A 63 17.06 8.71 -9.34
C ILE A 63 18.48 9.19 -9.67
N SER A 64 19.49 8.71 -8.97
CA SER A 64 20.89 9.00 -9.26
C SER A 64 21.29 8.48 -10.66
N ALA A 65 20.87 7.27 -11.00
CA ALA A 65 21.19 6.62 -12.27
C ALA A 65 20.62 7.35 -13.48
N ILE A 66 19.38 7.85 -13.41
CA ILE A 66 18.72 8.59 -14.51
C ILE A 66 19.03 10.08 -14.54
N ASN A 67 19.76 10.60 -13.55
CA ASN A 67 20.13 12.00 -13.47
C ASN A 67 21.03 12.37 -14.69
N PRO A 68 20.67 13.39 -15.49
CA PRO A 68 21.42 13.75 -16.70
C PRO A 68 22.86 14.21 -16.46
N ILE A 69 23.16 14.68 -15.25
CA ILE A 69 24.51 15.15 -14.89
C ILE A 69 25.38 14.10 -14.21
N ASN A 70 24.83 12.93 -13.88
CA ASN A 70 25.58 11.86 -13.22
C ASN A 70 26.12 10.87 -14.25
N GLU A 71 27.44 10.76 -14.39
CA GLU A 71 28.13 9.90 -15.35
C GLU A 71 28.50 8.52 -14.78
N GLU A 72 28.32 8.28 -13.48
CA GLU A 72 28.76 7.05 -12.79
C GLU A 72 28.01 5.78 -13.23
N PHE A 73 26.80 5.91 -13.80
CA PHE A 73 25.97 4.77 -14.18
C PHE A 73 26.04 4.48 -15.69
N GLU A 74 26.95 3.62 -16.09
CA GLU A 74 27.04 3.16 -17.48
C GLU A 74 25.84 2.28 -17.87
N GLY A 75 25.39 2.41 -19.11
CA GLY A 75 24.30 1.58 -19.67
C GLY A 75 22.90 1.94 -19.22
N VAL A 76 22.73 2.89 -18.29
CA VAL A 76 21.42 3.41 -17.90
C VAL A 76 21.05 4.60 -18.78
N LYS A 77 19.85 4.53 -19.41
CA LYS A 77 19.33 5.65 -20.20
C LYS A 77 19.03 6.85 -19.31
N LYS A 78 19.77 7.91 -19.48
CA LYS A 78 19.52 9.17 -18.76
C LYS A 78 18.24 9.84 -19.25
N LYS A 79 17.54 10.51 -18.34
CA LYS A 79 16.48 11.47 -18.73
C LYS A 79 17.09 12.76 -19.21
N ASP A 80 16.39 13.48 -20.10
CA ASP A 80 16.78 14.86 -20.35
C ASP A 80 16.51 15.75 -19.11
N ALA A 81 17.16 16.91 -19.05
CA ALA A 81 17.12 17.76 -17.86
C ALA A 81 15.71 18.34 -17.58
N ALA A 82 14.85 18.46 -18.58
CA ALA A 82 13.47 18.93 -18.40
C ALA A 82 12.58 17.82 -17.87
N GLU A 83 12.64 16.61 -18.49
CA GLU A 83 11.92 15.43 -18.02
C GLU A 83 12.31 15.07 -16.57
N PHE A 84 13.59 15.13 -16.24
CA PHE A 84 14.07 14.83 -14.90
C PHE A 84 13.51 15.81 -13.86
N ARG A 85 13.53 17.12 -14.15
CA ARG A 85 12.94 18.14 -13.27
C ARG A 85 11.43 17.98 -13.09
N GLU A 86 10.68 17.66 -14.18
CA GLU A 86 9.23 17.44 -14.08
C GLU A 86 8.89 16.18 -13.29
N MET A 87 9.71 15.14 -13.40
CA MET A 87 9.58 13.95 -12.58
C MET A 87 9.79 14.27 -11.10
N LEU A 88 10.85 14.99 -10.75
CA LEU A 88 11.14 15.36 -9.36
C LEU A 88 10.03 16.21 -8.72
N LYS A 89 9.36 17.08 -9.47
CA LYS A 89 8.21 17.86 -8.98
C LYS A 89 7.03 17.01 -8.57
N LYS A 90 6.85 15.83 -9.17
CA LYS A 90 5.79 14.87 -8.84
C LYS A 90 6.10 14.03 -7.60
N LEU A 91 7.30 14.17 -7.03
CA LEU A 91 7.81 13.39 -5.92
C LEU A 91 8.13 14.29 -4.70
N PRO A 92 7.16 15.05 -4.16
CA PRO A 92 7.42 16.05 -3.11
C PRO A 92 8.02 15.46 -1.83
N VAL A 93 7.77 14.18 -1.54
CA VAL A 93 8.34 13.48 -0.38
C VAL A 93 9.80 13.09 -0.62
N LEU A 94 10.21 12.91 -1.87
CA LEU A 94 11.56 12.50 -2.23
C LEU A 94 12.55 13.66 -2.25
N SER A 95 12.11 14.90 -2.49
CA SER A 95 13.00 16.06 -2.44
C SER A 95 13.65 16.21 -1.05
N GLN A 96 12.94 15.88 0.02
CA GLN A 96 13.49 15.86 1.38
C GLN A 96 14.37 14.63 1.66
N LYS A 97 14.09 13.48 1.03
CA LYS A 97 14.88 12.25 1.20
C LYS A 97 16.12 12.21 0.31
N ILE A 98 16.11 12.85 -0.85
CA ILE A 98 17.24 12.90 -1.78
C ILE A 98 18.44 13.65 -1.16
N ASP A 99 18.19 14.75 -0.42
CA ASP A 99 19.25 15.47 0.30
C ASP A 99 19.89 14.63 1.42
N ILE A 100 19.18 13.63 1.93
CA ILE A 100 19.64 12.70 2.98
C ILE A 100 20.34 11.46 2.39
N LEU A 101 19.99 11.08 1.16
CA LEU A 101 20.39 9.81 0.53
C LEU A 101 21.47 9.97 -0.55
N MET A 102 22.01 11.18 -0.77
CA MET A 102 23.23 11.36 -1.58
C MET A 102 24.41 10.90 -0.70
N PRO A 103 24.87 9.65 -0.77
CA PRO A 103 26.06 9.26 -0.04
C PRO A 103 27.23 10.02 -0.62
N GLU A 104 27.93 10.76 0.21
CA GLU A 104 29.31 11.13 -0.05
C GLU A 104 30.07 9.84 -0.39
N ASN A 105 30.72 9.81 -1.52
CA ASN A 105 31.52 8.85 -2.26
C ASN A 105 32.30 7.72 -1.51
N GLU A 106 31.86 7.15 -0.43
CA GLU A 106 32.69 6.20 0.37
C GLU A 106 32.30 4.71 0.33
N ALA A 107 31.29 4.26 -0.38
CA ALA A 107 30.82 2.87 -0.25
C ALA A 107 30.93 1.98 -1.51
N ILE A 108 31.71 2.34 -2.52
CA ILE A 108 31.74 1.59 -3.79
C ILE A 108 33.11 0.96 -4.07
N ASN A 109 33.52 0.05 -3.20
CA ASN A 109 34.61 -0.92 -3.48
C ASN A 109 34.12 -2.34 -3.24
N LEU A 110 33.10 -2.79 -4.00
CA LEU A 110 32.70 -4.21 -4.09
C LEU A 110 33.14 -4.74 -5.45
N ALA A 111 33.50 -6.04 -5.50
CA ALA A 111 33.95 -6.72 -6.72
C ALA A 111 33.04 -6.37 -7.92
N GLU A 112 33.61 -5.83 -8.98
CA GLU A 112 32.93 -5.12 -10.07
C GLU A 112 31.69 -5.83 -10.66
N ASP A 113 31.71 -7.16 -10.80
CA ASP A 113 30.59 -7.90 -11.39
C ASP A 113 29.38 -8.01 -10.45
N ARG A 114 29.60 -8.30 -9.16
CA ARG A 114 28.53 -8.32 -8.16
C ARG A 114 27.91 -6.94 -7.93
N TYR A 115 28.72 -5.91 -8.07
CA TYR A 115 28.29 -4.54 -7.96
C TYR A 115 27.36 -4.17 -9.14
N ARG A 116 27.74 -4.46 -10.37
CA ARG A 116 26.93 -4.19 -11.58
C ARG A 116 25.56 -4.89 -11.52
N GLU A 117 25.51 -6.15 -11.09
CA GLU A 117 24.25 -6.87 -10.92
C GLU A 117 23.39 -6.26 -9.82
N SER A 118 24.01 -5.88 -8.70
CA SER A 118 23.31 -5.24 -7.58
C SER A 118 22.75 -3.85 -7.95
N VAL A 119 23.53 -3.06 -8.68
CA VAL A 119 23.09 -1.74 -9.17
C VAL A 119 21.96 -1.89 -10.17
N LYS A 120 22.07 -2.79 -11.14
CA LYS A 120 21.00 -3.05 -12.11
C LYS A 120 19.71 -3.45 -11.41
N TYR A 121 19.78 -4.37 -10.44
CA TYR A 121 18.64 -4.79 -9.65
C TYR A 121 17.97 -3.62 -8.90
N LEU A 122 18.77 -2.73 -8.29
CA LEU A 122 18.25 -1.56 -7.58
C LEU A 122 17.65 -0.53 -8.55
N VAL A 123 18.26 -0.31 -9.72
CA VAL A 123 17.72 0.56 -10.76
C VAL A 123 16.36 0.06 -11.24
N ASP A 124 16.26 -1.23 -11.59
CA ASP A 124 15.01 -1.85 -12.08
C ASP A 124 13.89 -1.81 -11.01
N LYS A 125 14.24 -2.01 -9.74
CA LYS A 125 13.29 -1.87 -8.63
C LYS A 125 12.92 -0.42 -8.36
N GLY A 126 13.89 0.48 -8.35
CA GLY A 126 13.69 1.91 -8.12
C GLY A 126 12.77 2.53 -9.17
N GLU A 127 12.89 2.13 -10.44
CA GLU A 127 11.96 2.55 -11.49
C GLU A 127 10.51 2.19 -11.15
N LYS A 128 10.26 0.99 -10.66
CA LYS A 128 8.91 0.53 -10.28
C LYS A 128 8.37 1.30 -9.07
N TYR A 129 9.19 1.51 -8.03
CA TYR A 129 8.81 2.29 -6.86
C TYR A 129 8.46 3.74 -7.25
N VAL A 130 9.30 4.38 -8.06
CA VAL A 130 9.08 5.76 -8.52
C VAL A 130 7.84 5.86 -9.41
N SER A 131 7.62 4.88 -10.30
CA SER A 131 6.40 4.81 -11.12
C SER A 131 5.14 4.71 -10.27
N ASN A 132 5.14 3.86 -9.24
CA ASN A 132 4.04 3.73 -8.29
C ASN A 132 3.79 5.04 -7.53
N LEU A 133 4.87 5.71 -7.04
CA LEU A 133 4.75 7.01 -6.37
C LEU A 133 4.10 8.06 -7.25
N ILE A 134 4.48 8.12 -8.52
CA ILE A 134 3.91 9.07 -9.49
C ILE A 134 2.44 8.78 -9.77
N GLN A 135 2.09 7.50 -9.89
CA GLN A 135 0.76 7.08 -10.31
C GLN A 135 -0.24 7.00 -9.15
N TYR A 136 0.20 6.55 -7.98
CA TYR A 136 -0.69 6.22 -6.85
C TYR A 136 -0.39 7.00 -5.57
N GLY A 137 0.67 7.82 -5.54
CA GLY A 137 1.10 8.54 -4.34
C GLY A 137 1.75 7.65 -3.27
N ALA A 138 2.01 6.37 -3.59
CA ALA A 138 2.64 5.38 -2.73
C ALA A 138 3.57 4.48 -3.54
N SER A 139 4.72 4.12 -3.00
CA SER A 139 5.70 3.24 -3.65
C SER A 139 5.36 1.77 -3.51
N THR A 140 4.72 1.40 -2.38
CA THR A 140 4.41 0.03 -2.00
C THR A 140 3.00 -0.12 -1.43
N TRP A 141 2.61 -1.38 -1.23
CA TRP A 141 1.35 -1.73 -0.59
C TRP A 141 1.14 -1.07 0.78
N TYR A 142 2.24 -0.84 1.53
CA TYR A 142 2.14 -0.38 2.92
C TYR A 142 1.57 1.03 3.03
N ASP A 143 2.21 2.00 2.39
CA ASP A 143 1.76 3.40 2.43
C ASP A 143 0.41 3.56 1.75
N TRP A 144 0.19 2.81 0.66
CA TRP A 144 -1.08 2.81 -0.03
C TRP A 144 -2.22 2.27 0.84
N ALA A 145 -2.02 1.14 1.52
CA ALA A 145 -3.02 0.55 2.41
C ALA A 145 -3.37 1.49 3.57
N VAL A 146 -2.36 2.09 4.19
CA VAL A 146 -2.57 3.06 5.28
C VAL A 146 -3.35 4.29 4.78
N GLY A 147 -3.01 4.82 3.61
CA GLY A 147 -3.66 5.99 3.02
C GLY A 147 -5.07 5.72 2.50
N ASN A 148 -5.31 4.56 1.88
CA ASN A 148 -6.55 4.25 1.17
C ASN A 148 -7.50 3.35 1.94
N TRP A 149 -7.01 2.37 2.70
CA TRP A 149 -7.85 1.54 3.56
C TRP A 149 -7.97 2.11 4.99
N GLY A 150 -7.04 2.99 5.40
CA GLY A 150 -6.95 3.54 6.75
C GLY A 150 -6.34 2.56 7.76
N THR A 151 -5.81 1.43 7.31
CA THR A 151 -5.23 0.37 8.13
C THR A 151 -4.12 -0.34 7.35
N LYS A 152 -3.18 -0.97 8.07
CA LYS A 152 -2.03 -1.61 7.46
C LYS A 152 -2.38 -2.80 6.58
N TRP A 153 -3.32 -3.65 7.02
CA TRP A 153 -3.67 -4.92 6.37
C TRP A 153 -5.14 -4.99 6.01
N ASN A 154 -5.48 -5.90 5.12
CA ASN A 154 -6.85 -6.31 4.87
C ASN A 154 -7.53 -6.79 6.16
N ALA A 155 -8.84 -6.98 6.15
CA ALA A 155 -9.56 -7.55 7.28
C ALA A 155 -9.10 -8.99 7.56
N TYR A 156 -8.99 -9.33 8.85
CA TYR A 156 -8.57 -10.64 9.33
C TYR A 156 -9.27 -11.01 10.63
N GLY A 157 -8.84 -12.12 11.29
CA GLY A 157 -9.39 -12.57 12.56
C GLY A 157 -10.48 -13.61 12.37
N TYR A 158 -10.39 -14.40 11.31
CA TYR A 158 -11.34 -15.46 10.96
C TYR A 158 -10.83 -16.87 11.29
N ASP A 159 -9.78 -16.99 12.12
CA ASP A 159 -9.15 -18.27 12.46
C ASP A 159 -10.10 -19.26 13.14
N ASN A 160 -11.11 -18.75 13.86
CA ASN A 160 -12.18 -19.54 14.49
C ASN A 160 -13.49 -19.56 13.67
N GLY A 161 -13.41 -19.22 12.41
CA GLY A 161 -14.57 -19.05 11.54
C GLY A 161 -15.13 -17.63 11.57
N VAL A 162 -16.19 -17.42 10.79
CA VAL A 162 -16.87 -16.15 10.69
C VAL A 162 -17.85 -15.98 11.84
N GLU A 163 -17.67 -14.95 12.66
CA GLU A 163 -18.65 -14.56 13.66
C GLU A 163 -19.66 -13.59 13.02
N MET A 164 -20.79 -14.14 12.56
CA MET A 164 -21.91 -13.36 12.04
C MET A 164 -23.15 -13.66 12.89
N GLU A 165 -23.29 -12.94 14.00
CA GLU A 165 -24.46 -13.03 14.88
C GLU A 165 -25.37 -11.81 14.65
N ASP A 166 -26.67 -12.01 14.56
CA ASP A 166 -27.71 -10.98 14.50
C ASP A 166 -27.47 -9.86 13.45
N GLY A 167 -26.95 -10.20 12.24
CA GLY A 167 -26.68 -9.22 11.19
C GLY A 167 -25.47 -8.32 11.47
N LYS A 168 -24.56 -8.76 12.34
CA LYS A 168 -23.33 -8.06 12.66
C LYS A 168 -22.14 -8.73 11.98
N LEU A 169 -21.36 -7.94 11.24
CA LEU A 169 -20.03 -8.34 10.76
C LEU A 169 -18.99 -8.02 11.81
N LYS A 170 -18.10 -8.99 12.11
CA LYS A 170 -16.98 -8.79 13.02
C LYS A 170 -15.67 -9.17 12.34
N PHE A 171 -14.69 -8.28 12.38
CA PHE A 171 -13.36 -8.53 11.86
C PHE A 171 -12.31 -7.68 12.59
N LEU A 172 -11.06 -8.06 12.42
CA LEU A 172 -9.90 -7.34 12.96
C LEU A 172 -9.21 -6.53 11.87
N THR A 173 -8.61 -5.42 12.28
CA THR A 173 -7.69 -4.62 11.48
C THR A 173 -6.44 -4.26 12.30
N ALA A 174 -5.35 -3.90 11.61
CA ALA A 174 -4.09 -3.55 12.26
C ALA A 174 -4.01 -2.03 12.51
N TRP A 175 -3.78 -1.64 13.76
CA TRP A 175 -3.53 -0.29 14.28
C TRP A 175 -4.73 0.66 14.28
N ALA A 176 -5.55 0.67 13.23
CA ALA A 176 -6.67 1.59 13.09
C ALA A 176 -7.89 0.92 12.47
N ALA A 177 -9.06 1.50 12.68
CA ALA A 177 -10.28 1.09 12.01
C ALA A 177 -10.27 1.55 10.54
N PRO A 178 -10.86 0.78 9.62
CA PRO A 178 -10.81 1.04 8.19
C PRO A 178 -11.86 2.05 7.74
N HIS A 179 -11.80 3.29 8.23
CA HIS A 179 -12.81 4.32 7.94
C HIS A 179 -13.03 4.57 6.44
N PRO A 180 -11.98 4.67 5.59
CA PRO A 180 -12.19 4.86 4.15
C PRO A 180 -12.94 3.69 3.49
N ILE A 181 -12.69 2.46 3.92
CA ILE A 181 -13.41 1.27 3.46
C ILE A 181 -14.88 1.34 3.85
N MET A 182 -15.18 1.76 5.09
CA MET A 182 -16.55 1.90 5.56
C MET A 182 -17.30 3.00 4.81
N GLN A 183 -16.64 4.10 4.50
CA GLN A 183 -17.20 5.16 3.67
C GLN A 183 -17.49 4.63 2.27
N LYS A 184 -16.52 3.98 1.62
CA LYS A 184 -16.69 3.42 0.29
C LYS A 184 -17.81 2.38 0.22
N LEU A 185 -17.89 1.51 1.21
CA LEU A 185 -18.97 0.53 1.33
C LEU A 185 -20.36 1.22 1.47
N SER A 186 -20.42 2.37 2.14
CA SER A 186 -21.66 3.15 2.27
C SER A 186 -22.05 3.82 0.96
N GLU A 187 -21.09 4.25 0.16
CA GLU A 187 -21.32 4.78 -1.19
C GLU A 187 -21.81 3.69 -2.16
N MET A 188 -21.25 2.47 -2.07
CA MET A 188 -21.63 1.33 -2.92
C MET A 188 -23.04 0.81 -2.61
N TYR A 189 -23.45 0.87 -1.34
CA TYR A 189 -24.73 0.34 -0.85
C TYR A 189 -25.44 1.39 0.02
N PRO A 190 -25.96 2.48 -0.56
CA PRO A 190 -26.60 3.56 0.19
C PRO A 190 -27.93 3.16 0.83
N ASP A 191 -28.55 2.11 0.33
CA ASP A 191 -29.81 1.51 0.80
C ASP A 191 -29.66 0.63 2.05
N ILE A 192 -28.40 0.29 2.42
CA ILE A 192 -28.10 -0.49 3.63
C ILE A 192 -27.50 0.42 4.69
N THR A 193 -28.15 0.49 5.86
CA THR A 193 -27.60 1.19 7.02
C THR A 193 -26.49 0.39 7.68
N LYS A 194 -25.35 1.04 7.94
CA LYS A 194 -24.18 0.42 8.56
C LYS A 194 -23.82 1.21 9.81
N LYS A 195 -23.98 0.61 11.00
CA LYS A 195 -23.52 1.18 12.27
C LYS A 195 -22.24 0.47 12.69
N SER A 196 -21.16 1.21 12.77
CA SER A 196 -19.84 0.68 13.15
C SER A 196 -19.59 0.95 14.64
N ASN A 197 -19.28 -0.09 15.40
CA ASN A 197 -18.69 -0.03 16.73
C ASN A 197 -17.22 -0.47 16.64
N ILE A 198 -16.31 0.37 17.10
CA ILE A 198 -14.89 0.14 17.10
C ILE A 198 -14.46 -0.16 18.53
N ILE A 199 -13.94 -1.36 18.77
CA ILE A 199 -13.40 -1.78 20.06
C ILE A 199 -11.88 -1.78 19.94
N ARG A 200 -11.22 -0.86 20.64
CA ARG A 200 -9.77 -0.87 20.79
C ARG A 200 -9.44 -1.67 22.03
N PRO A 201 -8.45 -2.60 21.99
CA PRO A 201 -7.97 -3.20 23.23
C PRO A 201 -7.46 -2.10 24.15
N LEU A 202 -7.78 -2.20 25.43
CA LEU A 202 -7.15 -1.37 26.45
C LEU A 202 -5.65 -1.72 26.45
N LEU A 203 -4.80 -0.73 26.26
CA LEU A 203 -3.34 -0.84 26.35
C LEU A 203 -2.92 -1.27 27.76
#